data_55d4f95aabcffc12de5114427ebbf726
#
_entry.id   55d4f95aabcffc12de5114427ebbf726
#
_cell.length_a   1.000
_cell.length_b   1.000
_cell.length_c   1.000
_cell.angle_alpha   90.00
_cell.angle_beta   90.00
_cell.angle_gamma   90.00
#
_symmetry.space_group_name_H-M   'P 1'
#
loop_
_entity.id
_entity.type
_entity.pdbx_description
1 polymer ?
#
loop_
_entity_poly.entity_id
_entity_poly.type
_entity_poly.pdbx_seq_one_letter_code
_entity_poly.pdbx_strand_id
1 'polypeptide(L)'
;MKKAIIIYRSKTGTTKKLGERIYDYLQSNGIYVKMGSIDEIGYQDLLSYDYFFLGCWTSGLLLFMQRPEKAWIDFAQKLPVLNRNRTILFTTYKLRTGSMFSEMRKHLRFSEDSDWFFEVKSRNGQLDQKNQGIIYQILS
;
A
#
# COMPACT_ATOMS: atom_id res chain seq x y z
N MET A 1 -20.27 4.44 -7.81
CA MET A 1 -18.86 4.24 -8.23
C MET A 1 -18.02 3.94 -7.02
N LYS A 2 -17.22 2.90 -7.09
CA LYS A 2 -16.26 2.58 -6.04
C LYS A 2 -15.09 3.57 -6.06
N LYS A 3 -14.54 3.85 -4.88
CA LYS A 3 -13.48 4.85 -4.69
C LYS A 3 -12.30 4.22 -3.98
N ALA A 4 -11.11 4.46 -4.49
CA ALA A 4 -9.86 3.99 -3.90
C ALA A 4 -8.93 5.16 -3.58
N ILE A 5 -8.15 5.03 -2.53
CA ILE A 5 -7.11 5.99 -2.21
C ILE A 5 -5.77 5.26 -2.13
N ILE A 6 -4.76 5.85 -2.76
CA ILE A 6 -3.39 5.35 -2.75
C ILE A 6 -2.53 6.33 -1.97
N ILE A 7 -1.93 5.88 -0.88
CA ILE A 7 -1.10 6.71 -0.02
C ILE A 7 0.27 6.03 0.12
N TYR A 8 1.33 6.78 -0.17
CA TYR A 8 2.66 6.19 -0.23
C TYR A 8 3.72 7.06 0.44
N ARG A 9 4.83 6.42 0.80
CA ARG A 9 6.09 7.06 1.11
C ARG A 9 7.16 6.49 0.18
N SER A 10 7.79 7.36 -0.60
CA SER A 10 8.80 6.97 -1.58
C SER A 10 10.12 7.69 -1.27
N LYS A 11 11.24 6.99 -1.41
CA LYS A 11 12.55 7.58 -1.19
C LYS A 11 13.15 8.11 -2.49
N THR A 12 13.17 7.26 -3.52
CA THR A 12 13.83 7.56 -4.80
C THR A 12 12.85 7.63 -5.97
N GLY A 13 11.55 7.52 -5.70
CA GLY A 13 10.51 7.58 -6.72
C GLY A 13 10.01 6.23 -7.21
N THR A 14 10.64 5.11 -6.83
CA THR A 14 10.22 3.78 -7.29
C THR A 14 8.88 3.36 -6.71
N THR A 15 8.67 3.62 -5.41
CA THR A 15 7.39 3.31 -4.76
C THR A 15 6.27 4.19 -5.32
N LYS A 16 6.56 5.46 -5.57
CA LYS A 16 5.62 6.37 -6.23
C LYS A 16 5.24 5.84 -7.61
N LYS A 17 6.22 5.37 -8.38
CA LYS A 17 5.97 4.78 -9.70
C LYS A 17 5.05 3.59 -9.62
N LEU A 18 5.25 2.69 -8.66
CA LEU A 18 4.35 1.57 -8.44
C LEU A 18 2.94 2.06 -8.13
N GLY A 19 2.82 3.05 -7.25
CA GLY A 19 1.53 3.69 -6.95
C GLY A 19 0.85 4.24 -8.20
N GLU A 20 1.61 4.87 -9.10
CA GLU A 20 1.07 5.39 -10.36
C GLU A 20 0.58 4.27 -11.27
N ARG A 21 1.27 3.14 -11.31
CA ARG A 21 0.82 1.97 -12.07
C ARG A 21 -0.45 1.36 -11.49
N ILE A 22 -0.55 1.31 -10.16
CA ILE A 22 -1.78 0.90 -9.48
C ILE A 22 -2.93 1.86 -9.83
N TYR A 23 -2.66 3.15 -9.79
CA TYR A 23 -3.63 4.19 -10.15
C TYR A 23 -4.20 3.95 -11.55
N ASP A 24 -3.32 3.76 -12.54
CA ASP A 24 -3.74 3.53 -13.92
C ASP A 24 -4.58 2.25 -14.05
N TYR A 25 -4.17 1.19 -13.36
CA TYR A 25 -4.89 -0.08 -13.38
C TYR A 25 -6.29 0.06 -12.79
N LEU A 26 -6.41 0.74 -11.65
CA LEU A 26 -7.71 0.97 -11.00
C LEU A 26 -8.63 1.81 -11.88
N GLN A 27 -8.11 2.88 -12.48
CA GLN A 27 -8.89 3.70 -13.40
C GLN A 27 -9.40 2.90 -14.60
N SER A 28 -8.57 2.02 -15.14
CA SER A 28 -8.97 1.18 -16.27
C SER A 28 -10.05 0.18 -15.89
N ASN A 29 -10.26 -0.07 -14.59
CA ASN A 29 -11.31 -0.93 -14.06
C ASN A 29 -12.51 -0.13 -13.53
N GLY A 30 -12.62 1.13 -13.88
CA GLY A 30 -13.78 1.95 -13.53
C GLY A 30 -13.82 2.45 -12.09
N ILE A 31 -12.68 2.45 -11.40
CA ILE A 31 -12.57 2.91 -10.02
C ILE A 31 -12.16 4.39 -10.00
N TYR A 32 -12.83 5.19 -9.17
CA TYR A 32 -12.36 6.55 -8.90
C TYR A 32 -11.16 6.47 -7.95
N VAL A 33 -10.06 7.12 -8.29
CA VAL A 33 -8.81 7.01 -7.52
C VAL A 33 -8.27 8.38 -7.14
N LYS A 34 -7.90 8.52 -5.87
CA LYS A 34 -7.09 9.64 -5.38
C LYS A 34 -5.73 9.08 -4.95
N MET A 35 -4.66 9.80 -5.24
CA MET A 35 -3.32 9.37 -4.90
C MET A 35 -2.52 10.54 -4.31
N GLY A 36 -1.74 10.25 -3.29
CA GLY A 36 -0.85 11.22 -2.69
C GLY A 36 0.15 10.58 -1.74
N SER A 37 1.18 11.33 -1.38
CA SER A 37 2.12 10.91 -0.34
C SER A 37 1.49 11.03 1.05
N ILE A 38 2.15 10.44 2.04
CA ILE A 38 1.70 10.53 3.44
C ILE A 38 1.61 11.98 3.93
N ASP A 39 2.34 12.90 3.31
CA ASP A 39 2.34 14.31 3.69
C ASP A 39 1.22 15.11 3.01
N GLU A 40 0.62 14.58 1.96
CA GLU A 40 -0.38 15.26 1.15
C GLU A 40 -1.82 14.88 1.49
N ILE A 41 -2.01 13.75 2.18
CA ILE A 41 -3.35 13.20 2.44
C ILE A 41 -3.80 13.53 3.86
N GLY A 42 -4.99 14.10 3.97
CA GLY A 42 -5.62 14.37 5.26
C GLY A 42 -6.42 13.18 5.78
N TYR A 43 -6.40 12.96 7.09
CA TYR A 43 -7.07 11.80 7.70
C TYR A 43 -8.60 11.86 7.58
N GLN A 44 -9.18 13.03 7.57
CA GLN A 44 -10.63 13.19 7.53
C GLN A 44 -11.25 12.74 6.20
N ASP A 45 -10.44 12.68 5.15
CA ASP A 45 -10.93 12.27 3.83
C ASP A 45 -11.01 10.74 3.68
N LEU A 46 -10.39 9.99 4.60
CA LEU A 46 -10.22 8.55 4.44
C LEU A 46 -11.52 7.75 4.53
N LEU A 47 -12.48 8.24 5.31
CA LEU A 47 -13.73 7.52 5.54
C LEU A 47 -14.63 7.43 4.30
N SER A 48 -14.36 8.25 3.29
CA SER A 48 -15.17 8.26 2.06
C SER A 48 -14.71 7.25 1.01
N TYR A 49 -13.64 6.51 1.27
CA TYR A 49 -13.07 5.57 0.30
C TYR A 49 -13.43 4.13 0.62
N ASP A 50 -13.60 3.33 -0.44
CA ASP A 50 -13.92 1.91 -0.32
C ASP A 50 -12.67 1.04 -0.20
N TYR A 51 -11.57 1.44 -0.87
CA TYR A 51 -10.32 0.67 -0.90
C TYR A 51 -9.15 1.54 -0.49
N PHE A 52 -8.22 0.94 0.26
CA PHE A 52 -7.02 1.61 0.76
C PHE A 52 -5.78 0.90 0.26
N PHE A 53 -4.93 1.63 -0.47
CA PHE A 53 -3.65 1.13 -0.96
C PHE A 53 -2.56 1.90 -0.23
N LEU A 54 -1.87 1.23 0.69
CA LEU A 54 -0.87 1.85 1.54
C LEU A 54 0.51 1.32 1.19
N GLY A 55 1.40 2.22 0.78
CA GLY A 55 2.71 1.85 0.29
C GLY A 55 3.86 2.56 0.96
N CYS A 56 4.99 1.85 1.04
CA CYS A 56 6.24 2.39 1.55
C CYS A 56 7.42 1.67 0.89
N TRP A 57 8.53 2.38 0.68
CA TRP A 57 9.76 1.74 0.21
C TRP A 57 10.33 0.86 1.33
N THR A 58 10.96 -0.25 0.93
CA THR A 58 11.57 -1.17 1.89
C THR A 58 12.94 -0.65 2.32
N SER A 59 13.09 -0.37 3.62
CA SER A 59 14.37 0.00 4.21
C SER A 59 14.92 -1.17 5.04
N GLY A 60 16.16 -1.06 5.48
CA GLY A 60 16.81 -2.03 6.33
C GLY A 60 18.14 -2.49 5.76
N LEU A 61 18.80 -3.41 6.47
CA LEU A 61 20.05 -3.99 6.02
C LEU A 61 19.80 -5.01 4.91
N LEU A 62 20.78 -5.24 4.07
CA LEU A 62 20.68 -5.96 2.81
C LEU A 62 19.83 -7.23 2.83
N LEU A 63 19.98 -8.07 3.86
CA LEU A 63 19.35 -9.39 3.91
C LEU A 63 18.37 -9.57 5.08
N PHE A 64 18.28 -8.60 5.98
CA PHE A 64 17.43 -8.71 7.16
C PHE A 64 17.05 -7.34 7.69
N MET A 65 16.09 -7.34 8.62
CA MET A 65 15.57 -6.12 9.25
C MET A 65 14.87 -5.17 8.27
N GLN A 66 14.24 -5.73 7.25
CA GLN A 66 13.42 -4.91 6.34
C GLN A 66 12.24 -4.33 7.10
N ARG A 67 12.07 -3.02 6.99
CA ARG A 67 11.04 -2.28 7.72
C ARG A 67 10.65 -1.01 6.98
N PRO A 68 9.44 -0.46 7.26
CA PRO A 68 9.06 0.83 6.71
C PRO A 68 9.83 1.96 7.39
N GLU A 69 9.93 3.08 6.69
CA GLU A 69 10.52 4.29 7.23
C GLU A 69 9.68 4.82 8.41
N LYS A 70 10.33 5.45 9.38
CA LYS A 70 9.66 5.97 10.57
C LYS A 70 8.51 6.93 10.23
N ALA A 71 8.68 7.76 9.21
CA ALA A 71 7.62 8.68 8.79
C ALA A 71 6.36 7.93 8.39
N TRP A 72 6.49 6.80 7.69
CA TRP A 72 5.35 5.96 7.34
C TRP A 72 4.74 5.32 8.58
N ILE A 73 5.56 4.85 9.52
CA ILE A 73 5.08 4.27 10.77
C ILE A 73 4.24 5.28 11.54
N ASP A 74 4.72 6.51 11.68
CA ASP A 74 4.00 7.57 12.38
C ASP A 74 2.66 7.87 11.70
N PHE A 75 2.65 7.88 10.37
CA PHE A 75 1.42 8.02 9.59
C PHE A 75 0.46 6.86 9.84
N ALA A 76 0.96 5.62 9.76
CA ALA A 76 0.13 4.41 9.89
C ALA A 76 -0.56 4.33 11.25
N GLN A 77 0.14 4.70 12.32
CA GLN A 77 -0.40 4.65 13.68
C GLN A 77 -1.54 5.64 13.91
N LYS A 78 -1.67 6.65 13.07
CA LYS A 78 -2.75 7.64 13.17
C LYS A 78 -3.97 7.29 12.31
N LEU A 79 -3.88 6.24 11.50
CA LEU A 79 -5.00 5.82 10.65
C LEU A 79 -6.14 5.24 11.48
N PRO A 80 -7.38 5.37 11.00
CA PRO A 80 -8.51 4.69 11.65
C PRO A 80 -8.37 3.18 11.49
N VAL A 81 -9.25 2.44 12.17
CA VAL A 81 -9.34 0.99 11.99
C VAL A 81 -9.74 0.70 10.54
N LEU A 82 -8.97 -0.16 9.87
CA LEU A 82 -9.17 -0.48 8.45
C LEU A 82 -9.83 -1.83 8.28
N ASN A 83 -10.54 -1.98 7.17
CA ASN A 83 -11.10 -3.28 6.78
C ASN A 83 -10.02 -4.04 5.98
N ARG A 84 -9.58 -5.17 6.50
CA ARG A 84 -8.55 -6.01 5.90
C ARG A 84 -8.90 -6.43 4.47
N ASN A 85 -10.17 -6.72 4.22
CA ASN A 85 -10.63 -7.16 2.90
C ASN A 85 -10.68 -6.04 1.87
N ARG A 86 -10.42 -4.81 2.29
CA ARG A 86 -10.42 -3.62 1.44
C ARG A 86 -9.10 -2.86 1.49
N THR A 87 -8.06 -3.47 2.05
CA THR A 87 -6.75 -2.84 2.21
C THR A 87 -5.68 -3.66 1.52
N ILE A 88 -4.89 -2.99 0.68
CA ILE A 88 -3.71 -3.56 0.05
C ILE A 88 -2.48 -2.82 0.56
N LEU A 89 -1.47 -3.59 0.97
CA LEU A 89 -0.15 -3.05 1.26
C LEU A 89 0.73 -3.24 0.04
N PHE A 90 1.51 -2.23 -0.33
CA PHE A 90 2.47 -2.37 -1.43
C PHE A 90 3.83 -1.81 -1.04
N THR A 91 4.87 -2.40 -1.61
CA THR A 91 6.24 -1.97 -1.35
C THR A 91 7.12 -2.18 -2.58
N THR A 92 8.20 -1.41 -2.63
CA THR A 92 9.28 -1.65 -3.57
C THR A 92 10.54 -2.02 -2.79
N TYR A 93 11.39 -2.83 -3.40
CA TYR A 93 12.55 -3.39 -2.73
C TYR A 93 13.71 -3.58 -3.71
N LYS A 94 14.94 -3.65 -3.21
CA LYS A 94 16.12 -3.91 -4.03
C LYS A 94 16.50 -5.38 -4.06
N LEU A 95 16.61 -6.01 -2.91
CA LEU A 95 17.01 -7.41 -2.79
C LEU A 95 15.87 -8.32 -2.37
N ARG A 96 15.16 -7.97 -1.31
CA ARG A 96 14.04 -8.76 -0.78
C ARG A 96 13.15 -7.91 0.09
N THR A 97 11.92 -8.34 0.27
CA THR A 97 10.99 -7.68 1.19
C THR A 97 11.18 -8.14 2.62
N GLY A 98 11.60 -9.39 2.83
CA GLY A 98 11.83 -9.94 4.18
C GLY A 98 10.65 -9.69 5.10
N SER A 99 10.90 -9.01 6.22
CA SER A 99 9.89 -8.69 7.23
C SER A 99 9.07 -7.44 6.94
N MET A 100 9.24 -6.82 5.76
CA MET A 100 8.62 -5.53 5.45
C MET A 100 7.11 -5.52 5.66
N PHE A 101 6.37 -6.46 5.06
CA PHE A 101 4.92 -6.48 5.18
C PHE A 101 4.44 -6.75 6.60
N SER A 102 5.09 -7.67 7.33
CA SER A 102 4.73 -7.93 8.72
C SER A 102 4.97 -6.69 9.60
N GLU A 103 6.04 -5.95 9.33
CA GLU A 103 6.30 -4.69 10.03
C GLU A 103 5.29 -3.62 9.66
N MET A 104 4.86 -3.53 8.41
CA MET A 104 3.79 -2.61 8.02
C MET A 104 2.49 -2.92 8.76
N ARG A 105 2.08 -4.20 8.76
CA ARG A 105 0.84 -4.64 9.43
C ARG A 105 0.86 -4.36 10.92
N LYS A 106 2.01 -4.49 11.55
CA LYS A 106 2.19 -4.29 12.99
C LYS A 106 1.76 -2.89 13.46
N HIS A 107 1.88 -1.90 12.59
CA HIS A 107 1.56 -0.50 12.90
C HIS A 107 0.16 -0.09 12.45
N LEU A 108 -0.62 -1.01 11.90
CA LEU A 108 -1.99 -0.77 11.45
C LEU A 108 -2.98 -1.51 12.35
N ARG A 109 -4.22 -1.01 12.36
CA ARG A 109 -5.31 -1.63 13.10
C ARG A 109 -6.37 -2.10 12.12
N PHE A 110 -6.76 -3.37 12.23
CA PHE A 110 -7.75 -3.97 11.36
C PHE A 110 -8.98 -4.40 12.15
N SER A 111 -10.18 -4.29 11.53
CA SER A 111 -11.44 -4.61 12.15
C SER A 111 -11.71 -6.12 12.24
N GLU A 112 -10.98 -6.91 11.45
CA GLU A 112 -11.21 -8.36 11.37
C GLU A 112 -9.89 -9.11 11.54
N ASP A 113 -9.95 -10.25 12.22
CA ASP A 113 -8.84 -11.19 12.32
C ASP A 113 -8.86 -12.12 11.12
N SER A 114 -7.73 -12.22 10.45
CA SER A 114 -7.52 -13.16 9.36
C SER A 114 -6.01 -13.27 9.12
N ASP A 115 -5.57 -14.42 8.68
CA ASP A 115 -4.18 -14.62 8.28
C ASP A 115 -3.92 -14.15 6.85
N TRP A 116 -4.97 -13.68 6.17
CA TRP A 116 -4.91 -13.29 4.78
C TRP A 116 -4.76 -11.78 4.62
N PHE A 117 -3.77 -11.36 3.82
CA PHE A 117 -3.56 -9.96 3.46
C PHE A 117 -3.30 -9.83 1.97
N PHE A 118 -3.78 -8.74 1.39
CA PHE A 118 -3.47 -8.39 0.02
C PHE A 118 -2.17 -7.58 -0.01
N GLU A 119 -1.14 -8.13 -0.62
CA GLU A 119 0.20 -7.55 -0.63
C GLU A 119 0.77 -7.54 -2.05
N VAL A 120 1.23 -6.38 -2.49
CA VAL A 120 1.81 -6.17 -3.82
C VAL A 120 3.25 -5.69 -3.66
N LYS A 121 4.18 -6.31 -4.36
CA LYS A 121 5.59 -5.94 -4.29
C LYS A 121 6.21 -5.85 -5.67
N SER A 122 7.14 -4.91 -5.83
CA SER A 122 7.82 -4.70 -7.11
C SER A 122 9.25 -4.25 -6.87
N ARG A 123 10.16 -4.74 -7.69
CA ARG A 123 11.57 -4.35 -7.61
C ARG A 123 11.83 -3.05 -8.37
N ASN A 124 11.13 -2.83 -9.47
CA ASN A 124 11.39 -1.73 -10.40
C ASN A 124 10.24 -0.72 -10.53
N GLY A 125 9.19 -0.88 -9.73
CA GLY A 125 8.02 -0.01 -9.82
C GLY A 125 7.00 -0.41 -10.87
N GLN A 126 7.20 -1.53 -11.56
CA GLN A 126 6.24 -2.05 -12.52
C GLN A 126 5.17 -2.89 -11.81
N LEU A 127 3.96 -2.87 -12.36
CA LEU A 127 2.85 -3.68 -11.86
C LEU A 127 2.67 -4.88 -12.81
N ASP A 128 3.25 -6.01 -12.44
CA ASP A 128 3.21 -7.22 -13.28
C ASP A 128 1.84 -7.91 -13.20
N GLN A 129 1.64 -8.94 -14.04
CA GLN A 129 0.36 -9.65 -14.12
C GLN A 129 -0.04 -10.32 -12.82
N LYS A 130 0.91 -10.86 -12.08
CA LYS A 130 0.62 -11.48 -10.78
C LYS A 130 0.05 -10.45 -9.80
N ASN A 131 0.66 -9.29 -9.72
CA ASN A 131 0.23 -8.21 -8.85
C ASN A 131 -1.11 -7.61 -9.31
N GLN A 132 -1.32 -7.50 -10.62
CA GLN A 132 -2.62 -7.09 -11.16
C GLN A 132 -3.72 -8.05 -10.73
N GLY A 133 -3.44 -9.35 -10.73
CA GLY A 133 -4.38 -10.38 -10.27
C GLY A 133 -4.74 -10.22 -8.81
N ILE A 134 -3.79 -9.85 -7.95
CA ILE A 134 -4.05 -9.58 -6.54
C ILE A 134 -5.02 -8.40 -6.39
N ILE A 135 -4.79 -7.33 -7.14
CA ILE A 135 -5.67 -6.15 -7.09
C ILE A 135 -7.07 -6.52 -7.61
N TYR A 136 -7.14 -7.24 -8.72
CA TYR A 136 -8.42 -7.68 -9.27
C TYR A 136 -9.21 -8.49 -8.26
N GLN A 137 -8.55 -9.34 -7.50
CA GLN A 137 -9.18 -10.16 -6.46
C GLN A 137 -9.82 -9.30 -5.38
N ILE A 138 -9.16 -8.24 -4.91
CA ILE A 138 -9.74 -7.38 -3.86
C ILE A 138 -10.94 -6.59 -4.39
N LEU A 139 -10.96 -6.27 -5.68
CA LEU A 139 -12.07 -5.53 -6.30
C LEU A 139 -13.30 -6.39 -6.56
N SER A 140 -13.16 -7.71 -6.53
CA SER A 140 -14.24 -8.65 -6.87
C SER A 140 -15.29 -8.81 -5.77
#